data_671b4cd15e5687ab186f712679e7f504
#
_entry.id   671b4cd15e5687ab186f712679e7f504
#
_cell.length_a   1.000
_cell.length_b   1.000
_cell.length_c   1.000
_cell.angle_alpha   90.00
_cell.angle_beta   90.00
_cell.angle_gamma   90.00
#
_symmetry.space_group_name_H-M   'P 1'
#
loop_
_entity.id
_entity.type
_entity.pdbx_description
1 polymer ?
#
loop_
_entity_poly.entity_id
_entity_poly.type
_entity_poly.pdbx_seq_one_letter_code
_entity_poly.pdbx_strand_id
1 'polypeptide(L)'
;MKIKVVNQRLYLEPPETAEGTREYLRAEFSFSEEWDGMTKTAFFRGADGENHPKLLEDDTCTVPAEALTAPGRVGVSVSGTLGETVIKTDIKSFSVPATLSGGTPSDPEPTVWQQILDKVDKTQQIAQSVRDDADAGRFAASPEMVEQAVSVYIQAALSPEMHRNIFRGQYLGESITEEQMLAIREGSFQGLFVGDYWETSGVKYRIADINYWRNVGYPESEKSTKPHVLIVPDTTLESGQMNTDNSTAGGYRNSAMKSTKLNQIADSLPDVFKNSLISHRMFSDGAWGNASVDLMNEVMVHGTYICTDNSNKQTSDTQQLSLFRLCPELKSIGQNYWLRNVAGSQTYTLISQYGDASSDMATSTYGIRPVFAIG
;
A
#
# COMPACT_ATOMS: atom_id res chain seq x y z
N MET A 1 -8.00 -20.25 22.89
CA MET A 1 -7.17 -21.31 22.27
C MET A 1 -5.70 -20.94 22.42
N LYS A 2 -4.86 -21.96 22.58
CA LYS A 2 -3.41 -21.73 22.71
C LYS A 2 -2.71 -22.03 21.39
N ILE A 3 -1.79 -21.13 21.02
CA ILE A 3 -1.04 -21.19 19.79
C ILE A 3 0.43 -20.98 20.13
N LYS A 4 1.27 -21.93 19.76
CA LYS A 4 2.71 -21.82 19.92
C LYS A 4 3.38 -21.60 18.57
N VAL A 5 4.23 -20.60 18.47
CA VAL A 5 5.05 -20.31 17.28
C VAL A 5 6.51 -20.55 17.63
N VAL A 6 7.13 -21.48 16.90
CA VAL A 6 8.55 -21.81 17.07
C VAL A 6 9.22 -21.64 15.71
N ASN A 7 10.14 -20.75 15.61
CA ASN A 7 10.67 -20.24 14.35
C ASN A 7 9.49 -19.77 13.46
N GLN A 8 9.29 -20.34 12.29
CA GLN A 8 8.18 -20.02 11.39
C GLN A 8 7.09 -21.12 11.37
N ARG A 9 7.05 -21.98 12.38
CA ARG A 9 6.06 -23.05 12.51
C ARG A 9 5.04 -22.75 13.59
N LEU A 10 3.77 -22.88 13.23
CA LEU A 10 2.64 -22.68 14.11
C LEU A 10 2.13 -24.04 14.63
N TYR A 11 1.92 -24.13 15.93
CA TYR A 11 1.32 -25.29 16.61
C TYR A 11 0.05 -24.80 17.28
N LEU A 12 -1.08 -25.42 16.93
CA LEU A 12 -2.41 -25.02 17.33
C LEU A 12 -3.07 -26.12 18.16
N GLU A 13 -3.52 -25.79 19.37
CA GLU A 13 -4.46 -26.62 20.12
C GLU A 13 -5.87 -26.30 19.62
N PRO A 14 -6.62 -27.30 19.03
CA PRO A 14 -7.94 -27.05 18.50
C PRO A 14 -8.86 -26.46 19.58
N PRO A 15 -9.53 -25.32 19.34
CA PRO A 15 -10.45 -24.75 20.31
C PRO A 15 -11.81 -25.46 20.25
N GLU A 16 -12.53 -25.42 21.37
CA GLU A 16 -13.97 -25.69 21.39
C GLU A 16 -14.70 -24.43 20.96
N THR A 17 -15.30 -24.46 19.78
CA THR A 17 -16.07 -23.33 19.21
C THR A 17 -17.12 -23.86 18.23
N ALA A 18 -18.05 -22.99 17.81
CA ALA A 18 -19.09 -23.30 16.82
C ALA A 18 -19.34 -22.09 15.92
N GLU A 19 -20.05 -22.30 14.81
CA GLU A 19 -20.45 -21.21 13.93
C GLU A 19 -21.27 -20.14 14.66
N GLY A 20 -21.15 -18.88 14.24
CA GLY A 20 -21.83 -17.75 14.85
C GLY A 20 -21.27 -17.30 16.20
N THR A 21 -20.18 -17.91 16.67
CA THR A 21 -19.49 -17.48 17.90
C THR A 21 -18.90 -16.09 17.71
N ARG A 22 -19.21 -15.16 18.65
CA ARG A 22 -18.75 -13.77 18.58
C ARG A 22 -18.14 -13.34 19.93
N GLU A 23 -17.01 -12.62 19.87
CA GLU A 23 -16.28 -12.03 21.03
C GLU A 23 -15.99 -13.01 22.19
N TYR A 24 -16.00 -14.30 21.93
CA TYR A 24 -15.83 -15.35 22.94
C TYR A 24 -14.51 -16.09 22.80
N LEU A 25 -14.12 -16.44 21.56
CA LEU A 25 -12.91 -17.23 21.30
C LEU A 25 -11.66 -16.33 21.33
N ARG A 26 -10.88 -16.47 22.42
CA ARG A 26 -9.61 -15.75 22.56
C ARG A 26 -8.45 -16.66 22.12
N ALA A 27 -7.54 -16.11 21.33
CA ALA A 27 -6.28 -16.73 20.94
C ALA A 27 -5.13 -16.17 21.78
N GLU A 28 -4.37 -17.05 22.40
CA GLU A 28 -3.17 -16.74 23.18
C GLU A 28 -1.97 -17.34 22.46
N PHE A 29 -1.00 -16.52 22.13
CA PHE A 29 0.19 -16.91 21.38
C PHE A 29 1.41 -16.95 22.31
N SER A 30 2.31 -17.87 22.03
CA SER A 30 3.65 -17.87 22.59
C SER A 30 4.66 -17.99 21.48
N PHE A 31 5.66 -17.13 21.47
CA PHE A 31 6.63 -17.01 20.39
C PHE A 31 8.03 -17.39 20.87
N SER A 32 8.88 -17.88 19.95
CA SER A 32 10.31 -18.03 20.16
C SER A 32 11.03 -16.68 19.98
N GLU A 33 12.28 -16.60 20.46
CA GLU A 33 13.05 -15.36 20.60
C GLU A 33 13.15 -14.49 19.34
N GLU A 34 13.14 -15.10 18.15
CA GLU A 34 13.22 -14.36 16.87
C GLU A 34 12.00 -13.46 16.59
N TRP A 35 10.93 -13.59 17.37
CA TRP A 35 9.73 -12.75 17.29
C TRP A 35 9.74 -11.60 18.32
N ASP A 36 10.79 -11.50 19.12
CA ASP A 36 10.88 -10.46 20.15
C ASP A 36 10.96 -9.06 19.52
N GLY A 37 10.21 -8.13 20.09
CA GLY A 37 10.14 -6.74 19.60
C GLY A 37 9.37 -6.53 18.30
N MET A 38 8.85 -7.60 17.66
CA MET A 38 8.07 -7.47 16.43
C MET A 38 6.62 -7.05 16.69
N THR A 39 6.09 -6.21 15.80
CA THR A 39 4.64 -6.02 15.68
C THR A 39 4.05 -7.24 15.01
N LYS A 40 3.15 -7.94 15.70
CA LYS A 40 2.61 -9.23 15.27
C LYS A 40 1.14 -9.11 14.87
N THR A 41 0.80 -9.66 13.71
CA THR A 41 -0.59 -9.72 13.20
C THR A 41 -0.96 -11.17 12.94
N ALA A 42 -2.03 -11.63 13.56
CA ALA A 42 -2.64 -12.92 13.25
C ALA A 42 -3.64 -12.77 12.11
N PHE A 43 -3.70 -13.76 11.23
CA PHE A 43 -4.63 -13.83 10.11
C PHE A 43 -5.51 -15.07 10.31
N PHE A 44 -6.81 -14.86 10.26
CA PHE A 44 -7.80 -15.93 10.32
C PHE A 44 -8.55 -16.01 8.99
N ARG A 45 -8.58 -17.17 8.37
CA ARG A 45 -9.30 -17.40 7.11
C ARG A 45 -10.45 -18.36 7.37
N GLY A 46 -11.67 -17.85 7.32
CA GLY A 46 -12.90 -18.61 7.48
C GLY A 46 -13.35 -19.34 6.22
N ALA A 47 -14.58 -19.84 6.24
CA ALA A 47 -15.21 -20.54 5.12
C ALA A 47 -15.55 -19.59 3.95
N ASP A 48 -15.60 -18.29 4.18
CA ASP A 48 -15.72 -17.22 3.17
C ASP A 48 -14.50 -17.13 2.24
N GLY A 49 -13.35 -17.70 2.67
CA GLY A 49 -12.09 -17.64 1.94
C GLY A 49 -11.30 -16.35 2.16
N GLU A 50 -11.85 -15.38 2.90
CA GLU A 50 -11.21 -14.09 3.17
C GLU A 50 -10.28 -14.16 4.37
N ASN A 51 -9.29 -13.28 4.40
CA ASN A 51 -8.37 -13.14 5.52
C ASN A 51 -8.89 -12.04 6.47
N HIS A 52 -9.12 -12.40 7.71
CA HIS A 52 -9.50 -11.48 8.78
C HIS A 52 -8.29 -11.23 9.70
N PRO A 53 -7.55 -10.13 9.49
CA PRO A 53 -6.36 -9.84 10.27
C PRO A 53 -6.70 -9.24 11.63
N LYS A 54 -5.95 -9.64 12.66
CA LYS A 54 -5.98 -9.06 14.02
C LYS A 54 -4.58 -8.74 14.49
N LEU A 55 -4.39 -7.51 14.93
CA LEU A 55 -3.17 -7.11 15.63
C LEU A 55 -3.13 -7.80 16.99
N LEU A 56 -1.97 -8.36 17.37
CA LEU A 56 -1.80 -8.96 18.68
C LEU A 56 -1.49 -7.89 19.74
N GLU A 57 -2.15 -8.00 20.87
CA GLU A 57 -1.89 -7.22 22.08
C GLU A 57 -1.43 -8.17 23.18
N ASP A 58 -0.23 -7.93 23.69
CA ASP A 58 0.39 -8.82 24.68
C ASP A 58 0.31 -10.29 24.24
N ASP A 59 0.63 -10.51 22.94
CA ASP A 59 0.57 -11.82 22.30
C ASP A 59 -0.81 -12.50 22.36
N THR A 60 -1.89 -11.71 22.43
CA THR A 60 -3.28 -12.19 22.44
C THR A 60 -4.17 -11.44 21.44
N CYS A 61 -5.24 -12.07 20.98
CA CYS A 61 -6.34 -11.41 20.28
C CYS A 61 -7.65 -12.21 20.43
N THR A 62 -8.79 -11.56 20.16
CA THR A 62 -10.06 -12.25 19.95
C THR A 62 -10.10 -12.73 18.50
N VAL A 63 -10.53 -13.97 18.26
CA VAL A 63 -10.72 -14.49 16.89
C VAL A 63 -11.86 -13.72 16.23
N PRO A 64 -11.66 -13.15 15.02
CA PRO A 64 -12.70 -12.41 14.31
C PRO A 64 -13.97 -13.24 14.13
N ALA A 65 -15.11 -12.65 14.43
CA ALA A 65 -16.41 -13.31 14.28
C ALA A 65 -16.70 -13.68 12.83
N GLU A 66 -16.21 -12.89 11.88
CA GLU A 66 -16.33 -13.11 10.43
C GLU A 66 -15.71 -14.45 10.02
N ALA A 67 -14.59 -14.83 10.63
CA ALA A 67 -13.96 -16.13 10.35
C ALA A 67 -14.78 -17.33 10.88
N LEU A 68 -15.77 -17.08 11.75
CA LEU A 68 -16.60 -18.08 12.40
C LEU A 68 -18.08 -18.07 11.93
N THR A 69 -18.40 -17.35 10.86
CA THR A 69 -19.78 -17.17 10.36
C THR A 69 -20.39 -18.41 9.73
N ALA A 70 -19.58 -19.36 9.30
CA ALA A 70 -20.02 -20.58 8.66
C ALA A 70 -19.24 -21.81 9.15
N PRO A 71 -19.84 -23.01 9.13
CA PRO A 71 -19.14 -24.23 9.50
C PRO A 71 -18.07 -24.56 8.48
N GLY A 72 -16.94 -25.08 8.94
CA GLY A 72 -15.82 -25.43 8.07
C GLY A 72 -14.49 -25.38 8.77
N ARG A 73 -13.42 -25.14 8.01
CA ARG A 73 -12.06 -25.01 8.54
C ARG A 73 -11.63 -23.54 8.55
N VAL A 74 -11.16 -23.09 9.68
CA VAL A 74 -10.54 -21.78 9.85
C VAL A 74 -9.03 -21.92 9.83
N GLY A 75 -8.37 -21.32 8.84
CA GLY A 75 -6.91 -21.24 8.75
C GLY A 75 -6.36 -20.14 9.64
N VAL A 76 -5.20 -20.39 10.27
CA VAL A 76 -4.50 -19.41 11.12
C VAL A 76 -3.05 -19.32 10.68
N SER A 77 -2.54 -18.10 10.55
CA SER A 77 -1.11 -17.77 10.37
C SER A 77 -0.77 -16.46 11.05
N VAL A 78 0.52 -16.21 11.28
CA VAL A 78 1.01 -14.97 11.89
C VAL A 78 2.08 -14.34 11.02
N SER A 79 2.08 -13.01 10.94
CA SER A 79 3.17 -12.20 10.39
C SER A 79 3.73 -11.30 11.49
N GLY A 80 5.04 -11.26 11.63
CA GLY A 80 5.78 -10.33 12.47
C GLY A 80 6.59 -9.36 11.63
N THR A 81 6.65 -8.09 12.05
CA THR A 81 7.38 -7.03 11.35
C THR A 81 8.21 -6.23 12.33
N LEU A 82 9.50 -6.03 12.02
CA LEU A 82 10.41 -5.17 12.78
C LEU A 82 11.36 -4.46 11.78
N GLY A 83 11.14 -3.18 11.55
CA GLY A 83 11.82 -2.43 10.49
C GLY A 83 11.58 -3.05 9.12
N GLU A 84 12.65 -3.42 8.42
CA GLU A 84 12.57 -4.10 7.12
C GLU A 84 12.39 -5.63 7.23
N THR A 85 12.54 -6.17 8.43
CA THR A 85 12.44 -7.60 8.67
C THR A 85 10.97 -8.02 8.77
N VAL A 86 10.59 -8.98 7.94
CA VAL A 86 9.26 -9.61 7.99
C VAL A 86 9.43 -11.11 8.09
N ILE A 87 8.81 -11.71 9.10
CA ILE A 87 8.72 -13.17 9.24
C ILE A 87 7.26 -13.62 9.24
N LYS A 88 7.00 -14.82 8.74
CA LYS A 88 5.66 -15.38 8.65
C LYS A 88 5.67 -16.83 9.06
N THR A 89 4.54 -17.33 9.59
CA THR A 89 4.37 -18.74 9.90
C THR A 89 3.78 -19.52 8.73
N ASP A 90 3.86 -20.85 8.82
CA ASP A 90 2.99 -21.76 8.08
C ASP A 90 1.52 -21.56 8.52
N ILE A 91 0.59 -22.19 7.78
CA ILE A 91 -0.85 -22.15 8.08
C ILE A 91 -1.23 -23.41 8.85
N LYS A 92 -1.94 -23.25 9.97
CA LYS A 92 -2.67 -24.33 10.66
C LYS A 92 -4.16 -24.04 10.64
N SER A 93 -4.98 -25.06 10.86
CA SER A 93 -6.42 -24.87 10.86
C SER A 93 -7.12 -25.68 11.94
N PHE A 94 -8.25 -25.15 12.41
CA PHE A 94 -9.19 -25.82 13.31
C PHE A 94 -10.58 -25.90 12.65
N SER A 95 -11.44 -26.78 13.17
CA SER A 95 -12.80 -26.96 12.66
C SER A 95 -13.79 -26.11 13.45
N VAL A 96 -14.73 -25.54 12.74
CA VAL A 96 -15.92 -24.83 13.27
C VAL A 96 -17.13 -25.70 12.94
N PRO A 97 -17.75 -26.38 13.90
CA PRO A 97 -18.95 -27.19 13.67
C PRO A 97 -20.18 -26.31 13.41
N ALA A 98 -21.15 -26.85 12.67
CA ALA A 98 -22.44 -26.23 12.44
C ALA A 98 -23.29 -26.21 13.72
N THR A 99 -24.16 -25.20 13.83
CA THR A 99 -25.19 -25.11 14.87
C THR A 99 -26.59 -25.15 14.26
N LEU A 100 -27.61 -25.46 15.07
CA LEU A 100 -29.00 -25.48 14.59
C LEU A 100 -29.51 -24.08 14.27
N SER A 101 -28.97 -23.03 14.85
CA SER A 101 -29.31 -21.63 14.59
C SER A 101 -28.65 -21.04 13.35
N GLY A 102 -27.65 -21.72 12.78
CA GLY A 102 -26.80 -21.19 11.75
C GLY A 102 -25.86 -20.09 12.23
N GLY A 103 -24.96 -19.66 11.37
CA GLY A 103 -24.08 -18.51 11.62
C GLY A 103 -24.87 -17.20 11.49
N THR A 104 -24.88 -16.36 12.52
CA THR A 104 -25.43 -15.01 12.41
C THR A 104 -24.39 -14.11 11.74
N PRO A 105 -24.75 -13.29 10.72
CA PRO A 105 -23.85 -12.29 10.21
C PRO A 105 -23.37 -11.39 11.34
N SER A 106 -22.05 -11.26 11.51
CA SER A 106 -21.48 -10.32 12.47
C SER A 106 -21.33 -8.95 11.81
N ASP A 107 -21.36 -7.87 12.62
CA ASP A 107 -20.89 -6.58 12.12
C ASP A 107 -19.41 -6.71 11.76
N PRO A 108 -18.94 -6.03 10.70
CA PRO A 108 -17.54 -6.10 10.29
C PRO A 108 -16.62 -5.73 11.45
N GLU A 109 -15.63 -6.55 11.71
CA GLU A 109 -14.57 -6.22 12.67
C GLU A 109 -13.73 -5.05 12.13
N PRO A 110 -13.24 -4.16 13.01
CA PRO A 110 -12.36 -3.08 12.60
C PRO A 110 -11.17 -3.60 11.81
N THR A 111 -10.89 -3.00 10.67
CA THR A 111 -9.69 -3.34 9.88
C THR A 111 -8.43 -3.16 10.74
N VAL A 112 -7.31 -3.81 10.35
CA VAL A 112 -6.00 -3.59 11.03
C VAL A 112 -5.66 -2.10 11.07
N TRP A 113 -6.03 -1.37 10.02
CA TRP A 113 -5.90 0.08 9.98
C TRP A 113 -6.69 0.80 11.08
N GLN A 114 -7.96 0.49 11.24
CA GLN A 114 -8.79 1.06 12.31
C GLN A 114 -8.26 0.69 13.69
N GLN A 115 -7.81 -0.56 13.88
CA GLN A 115 -7.16 -0.99 15.11
C GLN A 115 -5.88 -0.21 15.42
N ILE A 116 -5.08 0.11 14.40
CA ILE A 116 -3.87 0.94 14.54
C ILE A 116 -4.24 2.38 14.87
N LEU A 117 -5.23 2.96 14.16
CA LEU A 117 -5.71 4.31 14.45
C LEU A 117 -6.23 4.45 15.87
N ASP A 118 -7.07 3.51 16.32
CA ASP A 118 -7.60 3.49 17.69
C ASP A 118 -6.45 3.43 18.73
N LYS A 119 -5.38 2.69 18.42
CA LYS A 119 -4.18 2.66 19.27
C LYS A 119 -3.44 3.98 19.27
N VAL A 120 -3.26 4.59 18.10
CA VAL A 120 -2.61 5.91 17.99
C VAL A 120 -3.41 6.96 18.74
N ASP A 121 -4.73 6.99 18.58
CA ASP A 121 -5.61 7.93 19.28
C ASP A 121 -5.55 7.72 20.81
N LYS A 122 -5.61 6.47 21.28
CA LYS A 122 -5.42 6.15 22.70
C LYS A 122 -4.06 6.59 23.21
N THR A 123 -3.00 6.38 22.43
CA THR A 123 -1.64 6.80 22.78
C THR A 123 -1.53 8.31 22.86
N GLN A 124 -2.15 9.05 21.91
CA GLN A 124 -2.20 10.51 21.97
C GLN A 124 -2.97 11.01 23.19
N GLN A 125 -4.10 10.39 23.53
CA GLN A 125 -4.86 10.72 24.74
C GLN A 125 -4.05 10.48 26.01
N ILE A 126 -3.34 9.34 26.11
CA ILE A 126 -2.45 9.04 27.24
C ILE A 126 -1.31 10.07 27.29
N ALA A 127 -0.71 10.40 26.14
CA ALA A 127 0.36 11.39 26.05
C ALA A 127 -0.11 12.78 26.48
N GLN A 128 -1.32 13.18 26.07
CA GLN A 128 -1.90 14.44 26.52
C GLN A 128 -2.20 14.43 28.03
N SER A 129 -2.77 13.34 28.54
CA SER A 129 -3.00 13.18 29.98
C SER A 129 -1.70 13.24 30.79
N VAL A 130 -0.63 12.58 30.28
CA VAL A 130 0.70 12.64 30.92
C VAL A 130 1.28 14.06 30.89
N ARG A 131 1.09 14.80 29.78
CA ARG A 131 1.50 16.20 29.67
C ARG A 131 0.72 17.08 30.64
N ASP A 132 -0.60 16.94 30.70
CA ASP A 132 -1.48 17.69 31.62
C ASP A 132 -1.10 17.41 33.09
N ASP A 133 -0.74 16.16 33.41
CA ASP A 133 -0.26 15.76 34.72
C ASP A 133 1.15 16.30 35.05
N ALA A 134 2.04 16.39 34.06
CA ALA A 134 3.35 17.00 34.18
C ALA A 134 3.25 18.51 34.42
N ASP A 135 2.42 19.20 33.63
CA ASP A 135 2.18 20.64 33.75
C ASP A 135 1.51 20.98 35.10
N ALA A 136 0.70 20.06 35.62
CA ALA A 136 0.12 20.17 36.99
C ALA A 136 1.10 19.79 38.10
N GLY A 137 2.36 19.49 37.79
CA GLY A 137 3.40 19.10 38.76
C GLY A 137 3.20 17.74 39.43
N ARG A 138 2.39 16.86 38.79
CA ARG A 138 2.08 15.53 39.32
C ARG A 138 3.15 14.48 39.03
N PHE A 139 4.12 14.78 38.15
CA PHE A 139 5.24 13.91 37.81
C PHE A 139 6.58 14.56 38.15
N ALA A 140 7.54 13.73 38.56
CA ALA A 140 8.91 14.16 38.80
C ALA A 140 9.72 14.37 37.50
N ALA A 141 9.18 14.03 36.32
CA ALA A 141 9.82 14.21 35.04
C ALA A 141 9.48 15.60 34.44
N SER A 142 10.46 16.23 33.78
CA SER A 142 10.21 17.52 33.13
C SER A 142 9.29 17.33 31.90
N PRO A 143 8.50 18.36 31.52
CA PRO A 143 7.69 18.35 30.30
C PRO A 143 8.48 17.94 29.04
N GLU A 144 9.73 18.39 28.92
CA GLU A 144 10.61 18.06 27.79
C GLU A 144 10.97 16.57 27.73
N MET A 145 11.18 15.91 28.87
CA MET A 145 11.45 14.46 28.94
C MET A 145 10.22 13.67 28.48
N VAL A 146 9.03 14.10 28.89
CA VAL A 146 7.77 13.49 28.48
C VAL A 146 7.55 13.68 26.97
N GLU A 147 7.74 14.88 26.45
CA GLU A 147 7.60 15.20 25.03
C GLU A 147 8.58 14.39 24.18
N GLN A 148 9.82 14.25 24.60
CA GLN A 148 10.84 13.46 23.92
C GLN A 148 10.48 11.95 23.92
N ALA A 149 10.03 11.40 25.06
CA ALA A 149 9.62 10.01 25.15
C ALA A 149 8.41 9.71 24.27
N VAL A 150 7.40 10.59 24.26
CA VAL A 150 6.21 10.49 23.42
C VAL A 150 6.57 10.62 21.94
N SER A 151 7.46 11.56 21.58
CA SER A 151 7.93 11.74 20.20
C SER A 151 8.66 10.49 19.69
N VAL A 152 9.56 9.93 20.49
CA VAL A 152 10.29 8.69 20.15
C VAL A 152 9.31 7.52 19.96
N TYR A 153 8.32 7.38 20.83
CA TYR A 153 7.32 6.32 20.72
C TYR A 153 6.43 6.46 19.48
N ILE A 154 5.97 7.68 19.19
CA ILE A 154 5.16 7.97 17.99
C ILE A 154 5.99 7.74 16.72
N GLN A 155 7.24 8.17 16.67
CA GLN A 155 8.12 7.95 15.52
C GLN A 155 8.42 6.46 15.30
N ALA A 156 8.61 5.69 16.37
CA ALA A 156 8.81 4.25 16.27
C ALA A 156 7.53 3.49 15.82
N ALA A 157 6.36 4.02 16.18
CA ALA A 157 5.07 3.41 15.81
C ALA A 157 4.64 3.71 14.37
N LEU A 158 5.19 4.75 13.73
CA LEU A 158 4.80 5.20 12.38
C LEU A 158 6.00 5.18 11.43
N SER A 159 6.53 3.98 11.14
CA SER A 159 7.57 3.87 10.10
C SER A 159 7.00 4.20 8.71
N PRO A 160 7.83 4.66 7.76
CA PRO A 160 7.40 4.89 6.36
C PRO A 160 6.70 3.69 5.73
N GLU A 161 7.07 2.47 6.14
CA GLU A 161 6.46 1.21 5.69
C GLU A 161 5.01 1.08 6.15
N MET A 162 4.66 1.59 7.34
CA MET A 162 3.27 1.60 7.80
C MET A 162 2.42 2.53 6.94
N HIS A 163 2.90 3.74 6.65
CA HIS A 163 2.22 4.69 5.74
C HIS A 163 2.00 4.08 4.35
N ARG A 164 2.97 3.30 3.86
CA ARG A 164 2.92 2.61 2.58
C ARG A 164 1.92 1.45 2.55
N ASN A 165 1.70 0.77 3.68
CA ASN A 165 0.91 -0.45 3.76
C ASN A 165 -0.51 -0.24 4.27
N ILE A 166 -0.94 1.00 4.44
CA ILE A 166 -2.26 1.38 4.93
C ILE A 166 -2.98 2.21 3.86
N PHE A 167 -4.17 1.76 3.44
CA PHE A 167 -5.07 2.55 2.61
C PHE A 167 -6.01 3.36 3.49
N ARG A 168 -5.96 4.69 3.38
CA ARG A 168 -6.83 5.59 4.15
C ARG A 168 -7.86 6.32 3.26
N GLY A 169 -7.43 6.87 2.13
CA GLY A 169 -8.32 7.53 1.18
C GLY A 169 -8.89 8.88 1.64
N GLN A 170 -8.18 9.59 2.51
CA GLN A 170 -8.61 10.87 3.05
C GLN A 170 -8.33 12.02 2.08
N TYR A 171 -9.25 13.01 2.05
CA TYR A 171 -9.01 14.28 1.39
C TYR A 171 -8.01 15.12 2.18
N LEU A 172 -6.94 15.56 1.52
CA LEU A 172 -5.83 16.31 2.11
C LEU A 172 -5.89 17.83 1.84
N GLY A 173 -6.82 18.28 1.01
CA GLY A 173 -6.95 19.67 0.61
C GLY A 173 -6.85 19.88 -0.90
N GLU A 174 -7.01 21.13 -1.35
CA GLU A 174 -6.87 21.49 -2.77
C GLU A 174 -5.41 21.59 -3.21
N SER A 175 -4.48 21.77 -2.27
CA SER A 175 -3.05 21.88 -2.52
C SER A 175 -2.25 21.26 -1.37
N ILE A 176 -0.97 20.97 -1.66
CA ILE A 176 -0.04 20.44 -0.66
C ILE A 176 0.36 21.57 0.29
N THR A 177 0.22 21.36 1.60
CA THR A 177 0.70 22.33 2.59
C THR A 177 2.21 22.23 2.81
N GLU A 178 2.79 23.27 3.43
CA GLU A 178 4.21 23.26 3.77
C GLU A 178 4.55 22.12 4.74
N GLU A 179 3.68 21.84 5.71
CA GLU A 179 3.85 20.75 6.67
C GLU A 179 3.82 19.37 5.98
N GLN A 180 2.89 19.17 5.04
CA GLN A 180 2.83 17.94 4.24
C GLN A 180 4.08 17.77 3.39
N MET A 181 4.54 18.84 2.74
CA MET A 181 5.77 18.78 1.93
C MET A 181 7.01 18.55 2.80
N LEU A 182 7.07 19.14 3.99
CA LEU A 182 8.16 18.91 4.94
C LEU A 182 8.16 17.44 5.39
N ALA A 183 7.00 16.88 5.75
CA ALA A 183 6.87 15.48 6.13
C ALA A 183 7.34 14.51 5.00
N ILE A 184 7.09 14.87 3.73
CA ILE A 184 7.60 14.10 2.58
C ILE A 184 9.12 14.20 2.52
N ARG A 185 9.68 15.41 2.57
CA ARG A 185 11.14 15.67 2.43
C ARG A 185 11.96 15.04 3.54
N GLU A 186 11.44 15.05 4.74
CA GLU A 186 12.08 14.43 5.90
C GLU A 186 11.92 12.91 5.92
N GLY A 187 10.99 12.38 5.12
CA GLY A 187 10.69 10.95 5.06
C GLY A 187 9.91 10.44 6.27
N SER A 188 9.31 11.34 7.04
CA SER A 188 8.41 10.98 8.15
C SER A 188 7.03 10.58 7.66
N PHE A 189 6.58 11.16 6.54
CA PHE A 189 5.25 11.01 5.93
C PHE A 189 4.10 11.21 6.93
N GLN A 190 4.35 11.97 8.00
CA GLN A 190 3.35 12.23 9.02
C GLN A 190 2.06 12.78 8.42
N GLY A 191 0.93 12.14 8.75
CA GLY A 191 -0.37 12.53 8.23
C GLY A 191 -0.64 12.19 6.77
N LEU A 192 0.21 11.37 6.11
CA LEU A 192 0.08 10.96 4.71
C LEU A 192 0.07 9.43 4.59
N PHE A 193 -0.92 8.89 3.90
CA PHE A 193 -1.07 7.44 3.71
C PHE A 193 -1.44 7.12 2.27
N VAL A 194 -1.24 5.87 1.87
CA VAL A 194 -1.69 5.40 0.56
C VAL A 194 -3.21 5.59 0.44
N GLY A 195 -3.64 6.05 -0.73
CA GLY A 195 -5.04 6.34 -1.02
C GLY A 195 -5.47 7.77 -0.69
N ASP A 196 -4.77 8.48 0.20
CA ASP A 196 -5.05 9.91 0.44
C ASP A 196 -4.87 10.72 -0.84
N TYR A 197 -5.60 11.83 -0.95
CA TYR A 197 -5.59 12.59 -2.19
C TYR A 197 -5.74 14.11 -1.96
N TRP A 198 -5.10 14.84 -2.84
CA TRP A 198 -5.39 16.25 -3.08
C TRP A 198 -6.36 16.35 -4.27
N GLU A 199 -7.27 17.32 -4.23
CA GLU A 199 -8.20 17.56 -5.34
C GLU A 199 -8.00 18.97 -5.89
N THR A 200 -7.40 19.04 -7.08
CA THR A 200 -7.08 20.30 -7.75
C THR A 200 -7.78 20.34 -9.10
N SER A 201 -8.55 21.41 -9.35
CA SER A 201 -9.32 21.58 -10.59
C SER A 201 -10.25 20.41 -10.92
N GLY A 202 -10.84 19.78 -9.89
CA GLY A 202 -11.76 18.65 -10.04
C GLY A 202 -11.08 17.30 -10.31
N VAL A 203 -9.75 17.24 -10.27
CA VAL A 203 -8.99 16.00 -10.42
C VAL A 203 -8.42 15.61 -9.06
N LYS A 204 -8.65 14.34 -8.66
CA LYS A 204 -8.05 13.74 -7.48
C LYS A 204 -6.69 13.16 -7.81
N TYR A 205 -5.67 13.69 -7.18
CA TYR A 205 -4.28 13.25 -7.25
C TYR A 205 -3.97 12.41 -6.01
N ARG A 206 -3.93 11.10 -6.17
CA ARG A 206 -3.90 10.14 -5.06
C ARG A 206 -2.49 9.65 -4.78
N ILE A 207 -2.13 9.53 -3.51
CA ILE A 207 -0.90 8.86 -3.08
C ILE A 207 -1.02 7.38 -3.43
N ALA A 208 -0.25 6.95 -4.42
CA ALA A 208 -0.26 5.58 -4.91
C ALA A 208 0.75 4.69 -4.21
N ASP A 209 1.86 5.27 -3.79
CA ASP A 209 2.90 4.56 -3.03
C ASP A 209 3.81 5.57 -2.30
N ILE A 210 4.65 5.09 -1.40
CA ILE A 210 5.62 5.87 -0.65
C ILE A 210 6.99 5.28 -0.89
N ASN A 211 7.98 6.12 -1.24
CA ASN A 211 9.36 5.72 -1.50
C ASN A 211 9.54 4.64 -2.58
N TYR A 212 8.60 4.52 -3.52
CA TYR A 212 8.57 3.44 -4.52
C TYR A 212 9.85 3.37 -5.35
N TRP A 213 10.39 4.53 -5.78
CA TRP A 213 11.61 4.64 -6.57
C TRP A 213 12.85 4.95 -5.74
N ARG A 214 12.75 4.92 -4.41
CA ARG A 214 13.92 5.15 -3.55
C ARG A 214 14.94 4.03 -3.72
N ASN A 215 16.20 4.40 -3.92
CA ASN A 215 17.32 3.49 -4.18
C ASN A 215 17.19 2.67 -5.49
N VAL A 216 16.31 3.07 -6.40
CA VAL A 216 16.17 2.47 -7.73
C VAL A 216 17.02 3.24 -8.72
N GLY A 217 17.78 2.53 -9.56
CA GLY A 217 18.59 3.12 -10.63
C GLY A 217 19.95 2.50 -10.81
N TYR A 218 20.55 2.78 -11.98
CA TYR A 218 21.92 2.45 -12.34
C TYR A 218 22.45 3.57 -13.25
N PRO A 219 23.73 3.98 -13.12
CA PRO A 219 24.67 3.56 -12.09
C PRO A 219 24.28 3.98 -10.67
N GLU A 220 24.96 3.45 -9.65
CA GLU A 220 24.66 3.70 -8.23
C GLU A 220 24.59 5.19 -7.90
N SER A 221 25.44 6.00 -8.51
CA SER A 221 25.49 7.46 -8.34
C SER A 221 24.26 8.22 -8.86
N GLU A 222 23.40 7.56 -9.64
CA GLU A 222 22.19 8.17 -10.22
C GLU A 222 20.91 7.65 -9.57
N LYS A 223 21.00 6.82 -8.53
CA LYS A 223 19.83 6.39 -7.77
C LYS A 223 19.16 7.59 -7.08
N SER A 224 17.84 7.60 -7.10
CA SER A 224 17.09 8.54 -6.27
C SER A 224 17.14 8.11 -4.81
N THR A 225 17.73 8.93 -3.95
CA THR A 225 17.79 8.68 -2.49
C THR A 225 16.77 9.52 -1.72
N LYS A 226 16.12 10.48 -2.38
CA LYS A 226 15.18 11.40 -1.75
C LYS A 226 13.89 10.67 -1.33
N PRO A 227 13.38 10.94 -0.12
CA PRO A 227 12.02 10.54 0.24
C PRO A 227 11.00 11.16 -0.73
N HIS A 228 9.93 10.42 -1.05
CA HIS A 228 8.91 10.90 -1.97
C HIS A 228 7.59 10.14 -1.80
N VAL A 229 6.51 10.76 -2.22
CA VAL A 229 5.24 10.10 -2.48
C VAL A 229 5.02 9.96 -3.97
N LEU A 230 4.48 8.82 -4.39
CA LEU A 230 4.11 8.54 -5.77
C LEU A 230 2.65 8.92 -5.97
N ILE A 231 2.36 9.67 -7.01
CA ILE A 231 1.02 10.18 -7.31
C ILE A 231 0.46 9.50 -8.57
N VAL A 232 -0.80 9.09 -8.49
CA VAL A 232 -1.61 8.64 -9.64
C VAL A 232 -2.95 9.37 -9.59
N PRO A 233 -3.39 10.06 -10.65
CA PRO A 233 -4.71 10.67 -10.68
C PRO A 233 -5.82 9.62 -10.77
N ASP A 234 -7.00 9.92 -10.23
CA ASP A 234 -8.19 9.04 -10.29
C ASP A 234 -8.89 9.05 -11.66
N THR A 235 -8.39 9.83 -12.60
CA THR A 235 -8.90 9.93 -13.97
C THR A 235 -7.74 10.04 -14.97
N THR A 236 -8.03 9.94 -16.22
CA THR A 236 -7.07 10.30 -17.29
C THR A 236 -6.94 11.82 -17.38
N LEU A 237 -5.72 12.34 -17.50
CA LEU A 237 -5.48 13.78 -17.64
C LEU A 237 -5.70 14.23 -19.09
N GLU A 238 -5.37 13.37 -20.04
CA GLU A 238 -5.54 13.58 -21.48
C GLU A 238 -5.82 12.24 -22.16
N SER A 239 -5.92 12.27 -23.49
CA SER A 239 -5.94 11.09 -24.35
C SER A 239 -4.90 11.23 -25.47
N GLY A 240 -4.45 10.10 -26.00
CA GLY A 240 -3.47 10.09 -27.08
C GLY A 240 -3.11 8.69 -27.55
N GLN A 241 -2.27 8.66 -28.57
CA GLN A 241 -1.70 7.46 -29.16
C GLN A 241 -0.32 7.19 -28.57
N MET A 242 0.11 5.93 -28.54
CA MET A 242 1.47 5.58 -28.17
C MET A 242 2.47 6.01 -29.25
N ASN A 243 2.12 5.80 -30.52
CA ASN A 243 2.90 6.23 -31.70
C ASN A 243 1.97 6.70 -32.82
N THR A 244 2.53 7.40 -33.80
CA THR A 244 1.80 7.87 -35.00
C THR A 244 1.62 6.77 -36.05
N ASP A 245 2.34 5.66 -35.90
CA ASP A 245 2.24 4.45 -36.71
C ASP A 245 2.07 3.21 -35.83
N ASN A 246 1.65 2.09 -36.43
CA ASN A 246 1.50 0.81 -35.74
C ASN A 246 2.85 0.10 -35.59
N SER A 247 3.81 0.74 -34.93
CA SER A 247 5.12 0.20 -34.66
C SER A 247 5.47 0.38 -33.18
N THR A 248 6.06 -0.63 -32.59
CA THR A 248 6.68 -0.56 -31.26
C THR A 248 8.21 -0.60 -31.35
N ALA A 249 8.76 -0.36 -32.55
CA ALA A 249 10.21 -0.36 -32.76
C ALA A 249 10.92 0.68 -31.88
N GLY A 250 11.94 0.25 -31.14
CA GLY A 250 12.64 1.07 -30.16
C GLY A 250 11.97 1.14 -28.79
N GLY A 251 10.85 0.43 -28.60
CA GLY A 251 10.17 0.27 -27.32
C GLY A 251 9.45 1.52 -26.83
N TYR A 252 9.01 1.49 -25.60
CA TYR A 252 8.33 2.61 -24.96
C TYR A 252 9.17 3.88 -24.86
N ARG A 253 10.46 3.75 -24.59
CA ARG A 253 11.36 4.91 -24.42
C ARG A 253 11.45 5.80 -25.65
N ASN A 254 11.29 5.22 -26.83
CA ASN A 254 11.33 5.93 -28.11
C ASN A 254 9.95 6.26 -28.66
N SER A 255 8.88 5.93 -27.93
CA SER A 255 7.52 6.23 -28.35
C SER A 255 7.23 7.74 -28.36
N ALA A 256 6.32 8.17 -29.22
CA ALA A 256 5.83 9.56 -29.25
C ALA A 256 5.14 9.93 -27.90
N MET A 257 4.51 8.96 -27.26
CA MET A 257 3.95 9.11 -25.92
C MET A 257 5.03 9.56 -24.93
N LYS A 258 6.15 8.83 -24.83
CA LYS A 258 7.23 9.14 -23.87
C LYS A 258 8.00 10.39 -24.25
N SER A 259 8.38 10.52 -25.50
CA SER A 259 9.27 11.60 -25.96
C SER A 259 8.58 12.97 -26.02
N THR A 260 7.28 13.01 -26.22
CA THR A 260 6.53 14.26 -26.46
C THR A 260 5.36 14.43 -25.50
N LYS A 261 4.42 13.47 -25.49
CA LYS A 261 3.12 13.65 -24.82
C LYS A 261 3.23 13.77 -23.30
N LEU A 262 4.06 12.92 -22.68
CA LEU A 262 4.27 12.97 -21.22
C LEU A 262 5.01 14.23 -20.77
N ASN A 263 5.87 14.80 -21.61
CA ASN A 263 6.49 16.09 -21.32
C ASN A 263 5.46 17.23 -21.32
N GLN A 264 4.52 17.21 -22.29
CA GLN A 264 3.39 18.17 -22.33
C GLN A 264 2.51 18.03 -21.08
N ILE A 265 2.22 16.79 -20.65
CA ILE A 265 1.47 16.52 -19.44
C ILE A 265 2.24 17.04 -18.20
N ALA A 266 3.53 16.81 -18.11
CA ALA A 266 4.36 17.33 -17.02
C ALA A 266 4.29 18.88 -16.94
N ASP A 267 4.30 19.54 -18.10
CA ASP A 267 4.18 20.99 -18.17
C ASP A 267 2.79 21.51 -17.80
N SER A 268 1.75 20.73 -18.02
CA SER A 268 0.35 21.05 -17.71
C SER A 268 -0.10 20.66 -16.31
N LEU A 269 0.71 19.95 -15.53
CA LEU A 269 0.36 19.62 -14.15
C LEU A 269 0.14 20.90 -13.32
N PRO A 270 -0.76 20.85 -12.34
CA PRO A 270 -0.90 21.95 -11.38
C PRO A 270 0.45 22.32 -10.75
N ASP A 271 0.70 23.64 -10.58
CA ASP A 271 1.98 24.16 -10.08
C ASP A 271 2.41 23.53 -8.76
N VAL A 272 1.45 23.18 -7.92
CA VAL A 272 1.69 22.53 -6.63
C VAL A 272 2.41 21.17 -6.78
N PHE A 273 2.14 20.43 -7.84
CA PHE A 273 2.83 19.17 -8.16
C PHE A 273 4.06 19.42 -9.03
N LYS A 274 3.91 20.25 -10.08
CA LYS A 274 4.97 20.55 -11.05
C LYS A 274 6.25 21.04 -10.39
N ASN A 275 6.13 21.96 -9.42
CA ASN A 275 7.27 22.55 -8.71
C ASN A 275 7.97 21.58 -7.74
N SER A 276 7.34 20.43 -7.45
CA SER A 276 7.86 19.42 -6.51
C SER A 276 8.17 18.09 -7.18
N LEU A 277 8.14 18.04 -8.52
CA LEU A 277 8.44 16.83 -9.27
C LEU A 277 9.86 16.34 -8.99
N ILE A 278 9.97 15.04 -8.76
CA ILE A 278 11.26 14.35 -8.65
C ILE A 278 11.51 13.53 -9.92
N SER A 279 12.68 13.72 -10.52
CA SER A 279 13.15 12.81 -11.56
C SER A 279 13.59 11.48 -10.94
N HIS A 280 13.23 10.38 -11.56
CA HIS A 280 13.60 9.03 -11.17
C HIS A 280 14.27 8.29 -12.32
N ARG A 281 15.02 7.24 -11.99
CA ARG A 281 15.59 6.32 -12.98
C ARG A 281 14.60 5.24 -13.31
N MET A 282 14.45 4.95 -14.58
CA MET A 282 13.55 3.89 -15.10
C MET A 282 14.32 2.99 -16.06
N PHE A 283 14.22 1.68 -15.87
CA PHE A 283 14.71 0.69 -16.83
C PHE A 283 13.54 0.19 -17.68
N SER A 284 13.66 0.33 -18.98
CA SER A 284 12.71 -0.19 -19.96
C SER A 284 13.44 -0.42 -21.27
N ASP A 285 12.99 -1.39 -22.06
CA ASP A 285 13.50 -1.66 -23.39
C ASP A 285 15.05 -1.84 -23.42
N GLY A 286 15.57 -2.54 -22.42
CA GLY A 286 16.99 -2.89 -22.32
C GLY A 286 17.92 -1.76 -21.89
N ALA A 287 17.41 -0.58 -21.49
CA ALA A 287 18.27 0.53 -21.07
C ALA A 287 17.65 1.41 -19.97
N TRP A 288 18.53 2.10 -19.23
CA TRP A 288 18.15 3.09 -18.22
C TRP A 288 17.88 4.45 -18.86
N GLY A 289 16.89 5.15 -18.32
CA GLY A 289 16.55 6.53 -18.68
C GLY A 289 16.02 7.30 -17.48
N ASN A 290 15.85 8.61 -17.64
CA ASN A 290 15.23 9.48 -16.64
C ASN A 290 13.78 9.77 -17.02
N ALA A 291 12.93 9.89 -16.00
CA ALA A 291 11.55 10.32 -16.13
C ALA A 291 11.13 11.17 -14.93
N SER A 292 10.34 12.21 -15.15
CA SER A 292 9.66 12.96 -14.07
C SER A 292 8.17 12.61 -14.05
N VAL A 293 7.58 12.42 -15.23
CA VAL A 293 6.23 11.89 -15.42
C VAL A 293 6.33 10.68 -16.35
N ASP A 294 5.64 9.60 -15.99
CA ASP A 294 5.72 8.34 -16.72
C ASP A 294 4.36 7.66 -16.86
N LEU A 295 4.26 6.60 -17.66
CA LEU A 295 3.16 5.66 -17.62
C LEU A 295 3.51 4.52 -16.64
N MET A 296 2.49 4.00 -15.97
CA MET A 296 2.62 2.78 -15.20
C MET A 296 2.92 1.58 -16.11
N ASN A 297 3.54 0.54 -15.56
CA ASN A 297 3.65 -0.76 -16.22
C ASN A 297 2.63 -1.75 -15.65
N GLU A 298 2.49 -2.94 -16.27
CA GLU A 298 1.56 -3.97 -15.79
C GLU A 298 1.86 -4.43 -14.36
N VAL A 299 3.15 -4.50 -13.98
CA VAL A 299 3.54 -4.93 -12.63
C VAL A 299 3.10 -3.89 -11.60
N MET A 300 3.25 -2.60 -11.89
CA MET A 300 2.76 -1.53 -11.01
C MET A 300 1.24 -1.63 -10.78
N VAL A 301 0.47 -2.05 -11.78
CA VAL A 301 -1.01 -2.13 -11.67
C VAL A 301 -1.48 -3.50 -11.17
N HIS A 302 -0.94 -4.59 -11.68
CA HIS A 302 -1.43 -5.95 -11.41
C HIS A 302 -0.53 -6.81 -10.52
N GLY A 303 0.70 -6.36 -10.24
CA GLY A 303 1.71 -7.15 -9.52
C GLY A 303 2.40 -8.19 -10.40
N THR A 304 2.01 -8.32 -11.66
CA THR A 304 2.57 -9.30 -12.61
C THR A 304 2.42 -8.81 -14.05
N TYR A 305 3.14 -9.46 -14.96
CA TYR A 305 2.95 -9.31 -16.40
C TYR A 305 1.80 -10.22 -16.89
N ILE A 306 0.90 -9.68 -17.71
CA ILE A 306 -0.26 -10.37 -18.24
C ILE A 306 -0.21 -10.36 -19.78
N CYS A 307 -0.19 -9.18 -20.41
CA CYS A 307 -0.18 -8.98 -21.85
C CYS A 307 1.20 -8.64 -22.42
N THR A 308 2.19 -8.31 -21.55
CA THR A 308 3.54 -7.95 -21.99
C THR A 308 4.23 -9.10 -22.73
N ASP A 309 4.80 -8.83 -23.90
CA ASP A 309 5.64 -9.77 -24.63
C ASP A 309 6.85 -10.20 -23.77
N ASN A 310 7.20 -11.48 -23.81
CA ASN A 310 8.27 -12.07 -23.03
C ASN A 310 9.64 -11.39 -23.23
N SER A 311 9.92 -10.86 -24.41
CA SER A 311 11.15 -10.10 -24.70
C SER A 311 11.20 -8.74 -24.00
N ASN A 312 10.07 -8.23 -23.54
CA ASN A 312 9.90 -6.88 -22.97
C ASN A 312 9.59 -6.86 -21.46
N LYS A 313 9.79 -8.00 -20.76
CA LYS A 313 9.53 -8.14 -19.32
C LYS A 313 10.63 -7.57 -18.42
N GLN A 314 11.56 -6.78 -18.95
CA GLN A 314 12.62 -6.18 -18.15
C GLN A 314 12.21 -4.78 -17.70
N THR A 315 12.17 -4.57 -16.39
CA THR A 315 11.81 -3.28 -15.78
C THR A 315 12.49 -3.10 -14.42
N SER A 316 12.68 -1.84 -14.02
CA SER A 316 13.06 -1.47 -12.66
C SER A 316 11.86 -1.49 -11.69
N ASP A 317 10.64 -1.43 -12.22
CA ASP A 317 9.42 -1.33 -11.44
C ASP A 317 8.79 -2.71 -11.29
N THR A 318 9.29 -3.44 -10.26
CA THR A 318 9.04 -4.87 -10.05
C THR A 318 8.00 -5.16 -8.97
N GLN A 319 7.39 -4.11 -8.38
CA GLN A 319 6.40 -4.24 -7.32
C GLN A 319 5.06 -3.63 -7.76
N GLN A 320 3.97 -4.21 -7.28
CA GLN A 320 2.65 -3.60 -7.42
C GLN A 320 2.58 -2.35 -6.54
N LEU A 321 2.01 -1.27 -7.08
CA LEU A 321 1.73 -0.07 -6.30
C LEU A 321 0.81 -0.41 -5.13
N SER A 322 1.14 0.10 -3.96
CA SER A 322 0.37 -0.13 -2.74
C SER A 322 -1.10 0.28 -2.91
N LEU A 323 -1.38 1.33 -3.68
CA LEU A 323 -2.74 1.74 -4.03
C LEU A 323 -3.57 0.59 -4.63
N PHE A 324 -3.05 -0.08 -5.65
CA PHE A 324 -3.78 -1.14 -6.35
C PHE A 324 -3.72 -2.49 -5.64
N ARG A 325 -2.75 -2.67 -4.76
CA ARG A 325 -2.66 -3.85 -3.90
C ARG A 325 -3.68 -3.78 -2.76
N LEU A 326 -3.87 -2.59 -2.17
CA LEU A 326 -4.75 -2.37 -1.02
C LEU A 326 -6.19 -2.05 -1.44
N CYS A 327 -6.38 -1.46 -2.62
CA CYS A 327 -7.67 -1.03 -3.15
C CYS A 327 -7.75 -1.36 -4.65
N PRO A 328 -7.97 -2.65 -5.02
CA PRO A 328 -7.92 -3.11 -6.42
C PRO A 328 -8.94 -2.46 -7.35
N GLU A 329 -10.07 -2.00 -6.84
CA GLU A 329 -11.13 -1.31 -7.59
C GLU A 329 -10.64 0.00 -8.22
N LEU A 330 -9.60 0.65 -7.66
CA LEU A 330 -9.01 1.87 -8.22
C LEU A 330 -8.20 1.64 -9.51
N LYS A 331 -8.04 0.41 -9.97
CA LYS A 331 -7.53 0.10 -11.31
C LYS A 331 -8.51 0.55 -12.37
N SER A 332 -9.82 0.34 -12.14
CA SER A 332 -10.88 0.80 -13.01
C SER A 332 -11.16 2.29 -12.77
N ILE A 333 -11.21 3.05 -13.85
CA ILE A 333 -11.62 4.46 -13.85
C ILE A 333 -12.77 4.73 -14.83
N GLY A 334 -13.43 3.65 -15.31
CA GLY A 334 -14.50 3.73 -16.30
C GLY A 334 -14.02 4.08 -17.72
N GLN A 335 -12.72 4.14 -17.96
CA GLN A 335 -12.10 4.44 -19.25
C GLN A 335 -10.86 3.56 -19.45
N ASN A 336 -10.57 3.22 -20.72
CA ASN A 336 -9.32 2.55 -21.05
C ASN A 336 -8.16 3.55 -20.94
N TYR A 337 -7.01 3.12 -20.40
CA TYR A 337 -5.81 3.94 -20.35
C TYR A 337 -4.54 3.14 -20.63
N TRP A 338 -3.57 3.80 -21.27
CA TRP A 338 -2.31 3.21 -21.67
C TRP A 338 -1.42 2.83 -20.49
N LEU A 339 -0.74 1.70 -20.66
CA LEU A 339 0.46 1.33 -19.91
C LEU A 339 1.67 1.38 -20.84
N ARG A 340 2.88 1.36 -20.26
CA ARG A 340 4.11 1.50 -21.03
C ARG A 340 4.66 0.22 -21.65
N ASN A 341 4.12 -0.96 -21.30
CA ASN A 341 4.68 -2.22 -21.78
C ASN A 341 4.34 -2.48 -23.25
N VAL A 342 5.31 -3.03 -23.97
CA VAL A 342 5.11 -3.56 -25.31
C VAL A 342 4.47 -4.94 -25.22
N ALA A 343 3.33 -5.12 -25.89
CA ALA A 343 2.61 -6.39 -25.97
C ALA A 343 2.92 -7.18 -27.25
N GLY A 344 3.40 -6.51 -28.29
CA GLY A 344 3.75 -7.09 -29.58
C GLY A 344 4.38 -6.07 -30.51
N SER A 345 4.70 -6.45 -31.73
CA SER A 345 5.39 -5.57 -32.69
C SER A 345 4.60 -4.31 -33.09
N GLN A 346 3.30 -4.27 -32.81
CA GLN A 346 2.40 -3.16 -33.15
C GLN A 346 1.56 -2.70 -31.96
N THR A 347 1.63 -3.36 -30.81
CA THR A 347 0.69 -3.18 -29.71
C THR A 347 1.38 -2.84 -28.40
N TYR A 348 0.76 -1.94 -27.63
CA TYR A 348 1.11 -1.65 -26.25
C TYR A 348 0.02 -2.16 -25.31
N THR A 349 0.38 -2.39 -24.06
CA THR A 349 -0.57 -2.78 -23.02
C THR A 349 -1.41 -1.59 -22.57
N LEU A 350 -2.60 -1.88 -22.07
CA LEU A 350 -3.52 -0.92 -21.50
C LEU A 350 -4.33 -1.55 -20.38
N ILE A 351 -4.98 -0.74 -19.59
CA ILE A 351 -6.02 -1.16 -18.65
C ILE A 351 -7.38 -0.82 -19.27
N SER A 352 -8.28 -1.80 -19.29
CA SER A 352 -9.65 -1.62 -19.75
C SER A 352 -10.47 -0.74 -18.78
N GLN A 353 -11.60 -0.25 -19.25
CA GLN A 353 -12.55 0.50 -18.40
C GLN A 353 -13.03 -0.29 -17.16
N TYR A 354 -12.86 -1.60 -17.14
CA TYR A 354 -13.23 -2.50 -16.03
C TYR A 354 -12.05 -2.81 -15.10
N GLY A 355 -10.84 -2.32 -15.42
CA GLY A 355 -9.64 -2.57 -14.61
C GLY A 355 -8.83 -3.80 -15.05
N ASP A 356 -9.20 -4.47 -16.14
CA ASP A 356 -8.50 -5.64 -16.66
C ASP A 356 -7.32 -5.26 -17.55
N ALA A 357 -6.30 -6.12 -17.60
CA ALA A 357 -5.20 -5.99 -18.53
C ALA A 357 -5.67 -6.28 -19.98
N SER A 358 -5.23 -5.46 -20.93
CA SER A 358 -5.50 -5.61 -22.34
C SER A 358 -4.34 -5.04 -23.16
N SER A 359 -4.43 -5.08 -24.47
CA SER A 359 -3.48 -4.46 -25.39
C SER A 359 -4.18 -4.00 -26.66
N ASP A 360 -3.63 -2.97 -27.31
CA ASP A 360 -4.14 -2.49 -28.59
C ASP A 360 -3.03 -1.83 -29.43
N MET A 361 -3.37 -1.51 -30.69
CA MET A 361 -2.48 -0.91 -31.66
C MET A 361 -1.90 0.42 -31.15
N ALA A 362 -0.64 0.67 -31.46
CA ALA A 362 0.07 1.88 -31.05
C ALA A 362 -0.61 3.18 -31.51
N THR A 363 -1.38 3.13 -32.60
CA THR A 363 -2.14 4.27 -33.15
C THR A 363 -3.54 4.43 -32.56
N SER A 364 -3.99 3.51 -31.71
CA SER A 364 -5.28 3.66 -31.01
C SER A 364 -5.19 4.82 -30.01
N THR A 365 -6.31 5.50 -29.80
CA THR A 365 -6.38 6.63 -28.86
C THR A 365 -7.06 6.19 -27.58
N TYR A 366 -6.32 6.22 -26.47
CA TYR A 366 -6.83 5.92 -25.14
C TYR A 366 -6.40 6.99 -24.14
N GLY A 367 -6.94 6.92 -22.94
CA GLY A 367 -6.62 7.83 -21.86
C GLY A 367 -5.16 7.70 -21.42
N ILE A 368 -4.63 8.80 -20.91
CA ILE A 368 -3.31 8.87 -20.32
C ILE A 368 -3.49 9.13 -18.83
N ARG A 369 -3.19 8.12 -18.03
CA ARG A 369 -3.20 8.14 -16.57
C ARG A 369 -1.75 8.07 -16.09
N PRO A 370 -1.10 9.22 -15.91
CA PRO A 370 0.33 9.23 -15.58
C PRO A 370 0.60 8.81 -14.14
N VAL A 371 1.87 8.51 -13.89
CA VAL A 371 2.45 8.34 -12.56
C VAL A 371 3.65 9.27 -12.41
N PHE A 372 3.78 9.93 -11.26
CA PHE A 372 4.90 10.83 -10.97
C PHE A 372 5.19 10.90 -9.47
N ALA A 373 6.39 11.31 -9.11
CA ALA A 373 6.81 11.48 -7.72
C ALA A 373 6.99 12.95 -7.37
N ILE A 374 6.66 13.28 -6.12
CA ILE A 374 6.92 14.58 -5.50
C ILE A 374 7.70 14.42 -4.19
N GLY A 375 8.62 15.40 -3.89
CA GLY A 375 9.41 15.39 -2.67
C GLY A 375 10.36 16.59 -2.51
#